data_2a3d5ddd336277a79224f1936542ca95
#
_entry.id   2a3d5ddd336277a79224f1936542ca95
#
_cell.length_a   1.000
_cell.length_b   1.000
_cell.length_c   1.000
_cell.angle_alpha   90.00
_cell.angle_beta   90.00
_cell.angle_gamma   90.00
#
_symmetry.space_group_name_H-M   'P 1'
#
loop_
_entity.id
_entity.type
_entity.pdbx_description
1 polymer ?
#
loop_
_entity_poly.entity_id
_entity_poly.type
_entity_poly.pdbx_seq_one_letter_code
_entity_poly.pdbx_strand_id
1 'polypeptide(L)'
;MSELKISLIQTNLPWQKASDNRELLEQLLDTTIDSTDLILLPEMFTCSFDSDKNAIPEHMAGATVDWMRLMAVSYQAAICGTIAITENGVRYNRLLFVTPEGKVQHYDKRHLFRMWGEDKRYMPGRRQVVIKWRNWRILPLVCYDLRFPVWCRNTEDLNYDLILCPANWPASRTQAWQALLRARAIENLAYVAGTNRIGKDGSGIEFSGSSMVLDPAGKVLLDAGEQMGGYTVSINREELLDFRKSFPFHHDADAFLLASSMDD
;
A
#
# COMPACT_ATOMS: atom_id res chain seq x y z
N MET A 1 -4.35 21.15 7.57
CA MET A 1 -3.02 20.63 7.94
C MET A 1 -2.32 20.24 6.66
N SER A 2 -1.19 20.83 6.36
CA SER A 2 -0.36 20.56 5.17
C SER A 2 0.60 19.37 5.39
N GLU A 3 0.97 19.12 6.63
CA GLU A 3 1.85 18.03 7.04
C GLU A 3 1.07 16.73 7.26
N LEU A 4 1.70 15.61 6.91
CA LEU A 4 1.19 14.25 7.13
C LEU A 4 2.34 13.36 7.62
N LYS A 5 2.19 12.80 8.82
CA LYS A 5 3.12 11.80 9.37
C LYS A 5 2.70 10.41 8.90
N ILE A 6 3.60 9.71 8.21
CA ILE A 6 3.36 8.35 7.70
C ILE A 6 4.28 7.39 8.43
N SER A 7 3.72 6.32 8.97
CA SER A 7 4.46 5.22 9.57
C SER A 7 4.37 3.98 8.68
N LEU A 8 5.52 3.48 8.24
CA LEU A 8 5.66 2.22 7.52
C LEU A 8 5.92 1.10 8.53
N ILE A 9 5.15 0.03 8.47
CA ILE A 9 5.34 -1.15 9.32
C ILE A 9 6.03 -2.24 8.50
N GLN A 10 7.28 -2.52 8.83
CA GLN A 10 8.08 -3.56 8.22
C GLN A 10 8.28 -4.70 9.20
N THR A 11 7.71 -5.87 8.93
CA THR A 11 7.76 -7.00 9.85
C THR A 11 7.79 -8.33 9.11
N ASN A 12 8.23 -9.37 9.82
CA ASN A 12 8.01 -10.74 9.40
C ASN A 12 6.56 -11.14 9.76
N LEU A 13 5.84 -11.66 8.79
CA LEU A 13 4.44 -12.08 8.96
C LEU A 13 4.41 -13.62 9.02
N PRO A 14 4.17 -14.22 10.20
CA PRO A 14 3.88 -15.64 10.29
C PRO A 14 2.61 -15.94 9.51
N TRP A 15 2.65 -16.92 8.63
CA TRP A 15 1.64 -17.07 7.58
C TRP A 15 0.41 -17.90 7.94
N GLN A 16 0.25 -18.30 9.20
CA GLN A 16 -0.76 -19.30 9.55
C GLN A 16 -2.02 -18.80 10.25
N LYS A 17 -1.97 -17.65 10.92
CA LYS A 17 -3.14 -17.17 11.69
C LYS A 17 -3.26 -15.65 11.68
N ALA A 18 -4.42 -15.19 11.22
CA ALA A 18 -4.73 -13.77 11.20
C ALA A 18 -4.69 -13.12 12.59
N SER A 19 -5.12 -13.83 13.63
CA SER A 19 -5.06 -13.38 15.03
C SER A 19 -3.62 -13.10 15.47
N ASP A 20 -2.72 -14.04 15.20
CA ASP A 20 -1.33 -13.96 15.65
C ASP A 20 -0.61 -12.80 14.94
N ASN A 21 -0.91 -12.59 13.67
CA ASN A 21 -0.35 -11.45 12.93
C ASN A 21 -0.91 -10.12 13.45
N ARG A 22 -2.19 -10.04 13.81
CA ARG A 22 -2.77 -8.83 14.41
C ARG A 22 -2.11 -8.50 15.75
N GLU A 23 -1.93 -9.50 16.62
CA GLU A 23 -1.27 -9.34 17.92
C GLU A 23 0.20 -8.88 17.75
N LEU A 24 0.94 -9.49 16.82
CA LEU A 24 2.31 -9.06 16.47
C LEU A 24 2.33 -7.61 16.01
N LEU A 25 1.38 -7.21 15.16
CA LEU A 25 1.30 -5.84 14.66
C LEU A 25 0.93 -4.85 15.77
N GLU A 26 0.03 -5.18 16.69
CA GLU A 26 -0.26 -4.35 17.86
C GLU A 26 0.99 -4.12 18.69
N GLN A 27 1.69 -5.18 19.07
CA GLN A 27 2.93 -5.09 19.86
C GLN A 27 3.98 -4.23 19.14
N LEU A 28 4.11 -4.37 17.82
CA LEU A 28 5.06 -3.59 17.04
C LEU A 28 4.66 -2.11 16.96
N LEU A 29 3.38 -1.82 16.76
CA LEU A 29 2.85 -0.47 16.77
C LEU A 29 3.09 0.21 18.12
N ASP A 30 2.73 -0.45 19.22
CA ASP A 30 2.87 0.07 20.58
C ASP A 30 4.33 0.37 20.98
N THR A 31 5.26 -0.41 20.43
CA THR A 31 6.70 -0.27 20.78
C THR A 31 7.48 0.65 19.86
N THR A 32 6.95 0.97 18.67
CA THR A 32 7.73 1.70 17.64
C THR A 32 7.09 2.99 17.14
N ILE A 33 5.80 3.22 17.45
CA ILE A 33 5.06 4.39 16.95
C ILE A 33 4.61 5.29 18.11
N ASP A 34 5.22 6.44 18.26
CA ASP A 34 4.82 7.43 19.24
C ASP A 34 3.65 8.30 18.76
N SER A 35 3.74 8.81 17.53
CA SER A 35 2.67 9.61 16.92
C SER A 35 2.72 9.49 15.39
N THR A 36 1.55 9.33 14.78
CA THR A 36 1.41 9.20 13.33
C THR A 36 0.04 9.68 12.87
N ASP A 37 -0.08 10.02 11.60
CA ASP A 37 -1.38 10.30 10.99
C ASP A 37 -1.86 9.12 10.13
N LEU A 38 -0.93 8.36 9.56
CA LEU A 38 -1.23 7.24 8.65
C LEU A 38 -0.27 6.08 8.92
N ILE A 39 -0.83 4.92 9.21
CA ILE A 39 -0.11 3.65 9.36
C ILE A 39 -0.26 2.83 8.08
N LEU A 40 0.86 2.43 7.46
CA LEU A 40 0.87 1.58 6.29
C LEU A 40 1.44 0.21 6.64
N LEU A 41 0.56 -0.80 6.60
CA LEU A 41 0.87 -2.21 6.82
C LEU A 41 1.27 -2.89 5.50
N PRO A 42 1.99 -4.03 5.53
CA PRO A 42 2.33 -4.79 4.33
C PRO A 42 1.11 -5.38 3.59
N GLU A 43 1.36 -5.92 2.40
CA GLU A 43 0.37 -6.69 1.65
C GLU A 43 0.04 -8.00 2.37
N MET A 44 -1.25 -8.40 2.35
CA MET A 44 -1.76 -9.65 2.92
C MET A 44 -1.28 -9.87 4.36
N PHE A 45 -1.32 -8.81 5.16
CA PHE A 45 -0.71 -8.79 6.49
C PHE A 45 -1.33 -9.80 7.48
N THR A 46 -2.51 -10.35 7.19
CA THR A 46 -3.16 -11.36 8.03
C THR A 46 -2.74 -12.78 7.73
N CYS A 47 -2.28 -13.09 6.51
CA CYS A 47 -2.05 -14.48 6.09
C CYS A 47 -0.78 -14.67 5.28
N SER A 48 0.03 -13.61 5.04
CA SER A 48 1.10 -13.64 4.05
C SER A 48 0.61 -14.01 2.63
N PHE A 49 1.43 -13.80 1.64
CA PHE A 49 1.09 -14.11 0.24
C PHE A 49 1.35 -15.58 -0.09
N ASP A 50 1.05 -16.50 0.81
CA ASP A 50 1.30 -17.90 0.48
C ASP A 50 0.37 -18.38 -0.62
N SER A 51 0.99 -19.08 -1.56
CA SER A 51 0.33 -19.75 -2.66
C SER A 51 -0.71 -20.76 -2.22
N ASP A 52 -0.73 -21.14 -0.95
CA ASP A 52 -1.52 -22.28 -0.51
C ASP A 52 -2.77 -21.93 0.30
N LYS A 53 -3.81 -22.45 -0.21
CA LYS A 53 -4.94 -23.24 0.36
C LYS A 53 -5.48 -22.84 1.74
N ASN A 54 -4.74 -22.11 2.59
CA ASN A 54 -5.07 -21.85 3.99
C ASN A 54 -5.39 -20.39 4.31
N ALA A 55 -5.21 -19.44 3.39
CA ALA A 55 -5.72 -18.11 3.59
C ALA A 55 -7.24 -18.18 3.61
N ILE A 56 -7.84 -18.15 4.78
CA ILE A 56 -9.29 -18.04 4.94
C ILE A 56 -9.63 -16.59 4.64
N PRO A 57 -10.25 -16.29 3.47
CA PRO A 57 -10.63 -14.94 3.16
C PRO A 57 -11.67 -14.46 4.17
N GLU A 58 -11.52 -13.24 4.61
CA GLU A 58 -12.47 -12.59 5.49
C GLU A 58 -13.58 -11.88 4.69
N HIS A 59 -14.59 -11.38 5.38
CA HIS A 59 -15.61 -10.51 4.84
C HIS A 59 -15.36 -9.06 5.30
N MET A 60 -16.01 -8.09 4.65
CA MET A 60 -15.89 -6.68 5.03
C MET A 60 -16.41 -6.37 6.46
N ALA A 61 -17.18 -7.29 7.07
CA ALA A 61 -17.57 -7.28 8.48
C ALA A 61 -16.77 -8.30 9.32
N GLY A 62 -15.55 -8.63 8.90
CA GLY A 62 -14.69 -9.61 9.55
C GLY A 62 -13.83 -9.01 10.66
N ALA A 63 -13.22 -9.89 11.45
CA ALA A 63 -12.44 -9.54 12.64
C ALA A 63 -11.25 -8.61 12.32
N THR A 64 -10.63 -8.74 11.14
CA THR A 64 -9.51 -7.86 10.78
C THR A 64 -9.97 -6.44 10.43
N VAL A 65 -11.13 -6.29 9.79
CA VAL A 65 -11.68 -4.95 9.51
C VAL A 65 -12.06 -4.25 10.83
N ASP A 66 -12.62 -4.97 11.77
CA ASP A 66 -12.94 -4.44 13.10
C ASP A 66 -11.66 -4.10 13.89
N TRP A 67 -10.63 -4.95 13.80
CA TRP A 67 -9.32 -4.66 14.36
C TRP A 67 -8.71 -3.39 13.75
N MET A 68 -8.76 -3.21 12.42
CA MET A 68 -8.28 -1.97 11.80
C MET A 68 -9.04 -0.74 12.29
N ARG A 69 -10.35 -0.85 12.54
CA ARG A 69 -11.14 0.25 13.14
C ARG A 69 -10.66 0.58 14.55
N LEU A 70 -10.43 -0.44 15.38
CA LEU A 70 -9.91 -0.25 16.72
C LEU A 70 -8.54 0.42 16.71
N MET A 71 -7.62 -0.05 15.87
CA MET A 71 -6.29 0.57 15.73
C MET A 71 -6.38 2.01 15.23
N ALA A 72 -7.21 2.28 14.24
CA ALA A 72 -7.40 3.64 13.73
C ALA A 72 -7.90 4.61 14.83
N VAL A 73 -8.81 4.15 15.69
CA VAL A 73 -9.27 4.93 16.87
C VAL A 73 -8.17 5.08 17.90
N SER A 74 -7.47 4.01 18.26
CA SER A 74 -6.44 4.01 19.30
C SER A 74 -5.30 4.96 18.99
N TYR A 75 -4.84 4.96 17.73
CA TYR A 75 -3.74 5.81 17.27
C TYR A 75 -4.21 7.19 16.75
N GLN A 76 -5.53 7.45 16.66
CA GLN A 76 -6.10 8.64 16.01
C GLN A 76 -5.52 8.87 14.61
N ALA A 77 -5.21 7.78 13.90
CA ALA A 77 -4.55 7.73 12.61
C ALA A 77 -5.32 6.85 11.63
N ALA A 78 -5.23 7.14 10.33
CA ALA A 78 -5.72 6.19 9.35
C ALA A 78 -4.82 4.96 9.32
N ILE A 79 -5.39 3.78 9.06
CA ILE A 79 -4.64 2.54 8.89
C ILE A 79 -4.93 1.93 7.52
N CYS A 80 -3.87 1.53 6.81
CA CYS A 80 -3.94 1.02 5.45
C CYS A 80 -3.13 -0.27 5.32
N GLY A 81 -3.65 -1.25 4.60
CA GLY A 81 -2.98 -2.52 4.33
C GLY A 81 -3.89 -3.42 3.50
N THR A 82 -3.39 -4.58 3.02
CA THR A 82 -4.24 -5.49 2.25
C THR A 82 -4.52 -6.79 2.97
N ILE A 83 -5.71 -7.31 2.73
CA ILE A 83 -6.15 -8.63 3.20
C ILE A 83 -6.92 -9.37 2.09
N ALA A 84 -7.06 -10.69 2.26
CA ALA A 84 -7.94 -11.49 1.42
C ALA A 84 -9.39 -11.26 1.83
N ILE A 85 -10.22 -10.75 0.91
CA ILE A 85 -11.65 -10.53 1.14
C ILE A 85 -12.47 -11.38 0.19
N THR A 86 -13.53 -12.01 0.71
CA THR A 86 -14.60 -12.58 -0.10
C THR A 86 -15.81 -11.65 -0.08
N GLU A 87 -16.29 -11.29 -1.24
CA GLU A 87 -17.51 -10.53 -1.44
C GLU A 87 -18.31 -11.13 -2.59
N ASN A 88 -19.58 -11.45 -2.34
CA ASN A 88 -20.47 -12.12 -3.32
C ASN A 88 -19.87 -13.41 -3.92
N GLY A 89 -19.16 -14.22 -3.12
CA GLY A 89 -18.52 -15.44 -3.56
C GLY A 89 -17.21 -15.26 -4.35
N VAL A 90 -16.78 -14.02 -4.57
CA VAL A 90 -15.55 -13.69 -5.29
C VAL A 90 -14.48 -13.24 -4.30
N ARG A 91 -13.22 -13.67 -4.53
CA ARG A 91 -12.07 -13.31 -3.69
C ARG A 91 -11.26 -12.19 -4.30
N TYR A 92 -10.84 -11.25 -3.46
CA TYR A 92 -10.01 -10.09 -3.82
C TYR A 92 -8.80 -9.97 -2.88
N ASN A 93 -7.65 -9.58 -3.43
CA ASN A 93 -6.57 -8.97 -2.65
C ASN A 93 -6.95 -7.50 -2.50
N ARG A 94 -7.55 -7.16 -1.35
CA ARG A 94 -8.20 -5.86 -1.12
C ARG A 94 -7.39 -5.00 -0.17
N LEU A 95 -6.97 -3.85 -0.66
CA LEU A 95 -6.45 -2.79 0.18
C LEU A 95 -7.62 -2.12 0.89
N LEU A 96 -7.49 -2.00 2.20
CA LEU A 96 -8.41 -1.26 3.05
C LEU A 96 -7.72 0.00 3.55
N PHE A 97 -8.44 1.11 3.55
CA PHE A 97 -8.05 2.37 4.17
C PHE A 97 -9.14 2.74 5.18
N VAL A 98 -8.79 2.65 6.46
CA VAL A 98 -9.72 2.84 7.58
C VAL A 98 -9.33 4.10 8.32
N THR A 99 -10.28 5.05 8.45
CA THR A 99 -10.03 6.31 9.17
C THR A 99 -10.40 6.21 10.64
N PRO A 100 -9.92 7.12 11.52
CA PRO A 100 -10.31 7.16 12.93
C PRO A 100 -11.82 7.27 13.15
N GLU A 101 -12.54 7.88 12.21
CA GLU A 101 -14.00 8.00 12.24
C GLU A 101 -14.72 6.69 11.84
N GLY A 102 -13.98 5.61 11.60
CA GLY A 102 -14.49 4.29 11.22
C GLY A 102 -14.90 4.15 9.76
N LYS A 103 -14.65 5.17 8.92
CA LYS A 103 -14.92 5.09 7.47
C LYS A 103 -13.92 4.14 6.82
N VAL A 104 -14.44 3.18 6.05
CA VAL A 104 -13.64 2.23 5.27
C VAL A 104 -13.76 2.57 3.79
N GLN A 105 -12.63 2.79 3.14
CA GLN A 105 -12.50 2.87 1.70
C GLN A 105 -11.62 1.71 1.24
N HIS A 106 -11.79 1.24 0.01
CA HIS A 106 -11.04 0.09 -0.47
C HIS A 106 -10.62 0.21 -1.93
N TYR A 107 -9.61 -0.56 -2.27
CA TYR A 107 -9.12 -0.78 -3.62
C TYR A 107 -8.80 -2.26 -3.81
N ASP A 108 -9.33 -2.87 -4.86
CA ASP A 108 -9.00 -4.24 -5.25
C ASP A 108 -7.80 -4.23 -6.20
N LYS A 109 -6.78 -5.01 -5.88
CA LYS A 109 -5.56 -5.11 -6.67
C LYS A 109 -5.88 -5.35 -8.14
N ARG A 110 -5.37 -4.48 -9.02
CA ARG A 110 -5.63 -4.58 -10.46
C ARG A 110 -4.81 -5.65 -11.13
N HIS A 111 -3.51 -5.71 -10.85
CA HIS A 111 -2.59 -6.62 -11.51
C HIS A 111 -2.22 -7.77 -10.58
N LEU A 112 -2.80 -8.92 -10.87
CA LEU A 112 -2.54 -10.14 -10.09
C LEU A 112 -1.24 -10.80 -10.57
N PHE A 113 -0.44 -11.27 -9.61
CA PHE A 113 0.87 -11.86 -9.90
C PHE A 113 0.71 -13.31 -10.42
N ARG A 114 0.53 -13.45 -11.73
CA ARG A 114 0.25 -14.74 -12.41
C ARG A 114 1.35 -15.77 -12.20
N MET A 115 2.60 -15.36 -12.06
CA MET A 115 3.72 -16.28 -11.85
C MET A 115 3.56 -17.16 -10.61
N TRP A 116 2.79 -16.68 -9.61
CA TRP A 116 2.46 -17.44 -8.41
C TRP A 116 0.99 -17.83 -8.34
N GLY A 117 0.27 -17.76 -9.47
CA GLY A 117 -1.10 -18.19 -9.59
C GLY A 117 -2.09 -17.33 -8.78
N GLU A 118 -1.79 -16.05 -8.54
CA GLU A 118 -2.71 -15.16 -7.85
C GLU A 118 -4.02 -15.00 -8.63
N ASP A 119 -3.94 -14.95 -9.95
CA ASP A 119 -5.08 -14.87 -10.88
C ASP A 119 -6.01 -16.09 -10.86
N LYS A 120 -5.54 -17.23 -10.35
CA LYS A 120 -6.36 -18.43 -10.18
C LYS A 120 -7.20 -18.41 -8.89
N ARG A 121 -6.90 -17.50 -7.98
CA ARG A 121 -7.49 -17.41 -6.63
C ARG A 121 -8.25 -16.14 -6.37
N TYR A 122 -7.85 -15.05 -7.01
CA TYR A 122 -8.39 -13.72 -6.82
C TYR A 122 -8.87 -13.13 -8.13
N MET A 123 -9.90 -12.28 -8.06
CA MET A 123 -10.38 -11.48 -9.17
C MET A 123 -9.64 -10.13 -9.20
N PRO A 124 -9.19 -9.65 -10.37
CA PRO A 124 -8.59 -8.34 -10.48
C PRO A 124 -9.61 -7.23 -10.27
N GLY A 125 -9.18 -6.16 -9.59
CA GLY A 125 -9.93 -4.93 -9.53
C GLY A 125 -10.08 -4.28 -10.92
N ARG A 126 -11.15 -3.52 -11.11
CA ARG A 126 -11.45 -2.87 -12.40
C ARG A 126 -11.40 -1.35 -12.34
N ARG A 127 -11.30 -0.76 -11.15
CA ARG A 127 -11.41 0.69 -10.94
C ARG A 127 -10.11 1.26 -10.38
N GLN A 128 -9.66 2.36 -10.96
CA GLN A 128 -8.74 3.26 -10.26
C GLN A 128 -9.52 4.00 -9.18
N VAL A 129 -8.93 4.09 -8.01
CA VAL A 129 -9.54 4.75 -6.85
C VAL A 129 -8.59 5.83 -6.37
N VAL A 130 -9.12 7.01 -6.08
CA VAL A 130 -8.39 8.05 -5.34
C VAL A 130 -9.09 8.24 -4.00
N ILE A 131 -8.41 7.88 -2.94
CA ILE A 131 -8.87 8.06 -1.57
C ILE A 131 -8.66 9.53 -1.20
N LYS A 132 -9.75 10.19 -0.79
CA LYS A 132 -9.68 11.56 -0.23
C LYS A 132 -9.74 11.47 1.28
N TRP A 133 -8.67 11.89 1.93
CA TRP A 133 -8.59 11.92 3.38
C TRP A 133 -7.81 13.13 3.86
N ARG A 134 -8.39 13.88 4.81
CA ARG A 134 -7.91 15.22 5.12
C ARG A 134 -7.77 16.04 3.83
N ASN A 135 -6.65 16.72 3.62
CA ASN A 135 -6.39 17.51 2.40
C ASN A 135 -5.60 16.72 1.34
N TRP A 136 -5.39 15.42 1.52
CA TRP A 136 -4.59 14.57 0.65
C TRP A 136 -5.46 13.76 -0.31
N ARG A 137 -4.96 13.61 -1.52
CA ARG A 137 -5.49 12.70 -2.54
C ARG A 137 -4.51 11.56 -2.70
N ILE A 138 -4.93 10.35 -2.40
CA ILE A 138 -4.08 9.18 -2.25
C ILE A 138 -4.46 8.14 -3.30
N LEU A 139 -3.48 7.73 -4.11
CA LEU A 139 -3.62 6.59 -5.01
C LEU A 139 -3.18 5.32 -4.28
N PRO A 140 -4.07 4.37 -3.99
CA PRO A 140 -3.69 3.05 -3.51
C PRO A 140 -3.21 2.18 -4.68
N LEU A 141 -2.08 1.53 -4.49
CA LEU A 141 -1.55 0.46 -5.33
C LEU A 141 -1.23 -0.74 -4.45
N VAL A 142 -1.14 -1.93 -5.04
CA VAL A 142 -0.73 -3.14 -4.32
C VAL A 142 0.40 -3.84 -5.07
N CYS A 143 1.58 -3.86 -4.46
CA CYS A 143 2.74 -4.67 -4.86
C CYS A 143 2.99 -4.66 -6.39
N TYR A 144 2.48 -5.66 -7.09
CA TYR A 144 2.70 -5.87 -8.52
C TYR A 144 2.14 -4.74 -9.40
N ASP A 145 1.14 -3.98 -8.93
CA ASP A 145 0.61 -2.79 -9.63
C ASP A 145 1.72 -1.78 -9.94
N LEU A 146 2.75 -1.72 -9.08
CA LEU A 146 3.89 -0.83 -9.22
C LEU A 146 4.64 -1.03 -10.57
N ARG A 147 4.53 -2.19 -11.22
CA ARG A 147 5.18 -2.48 -12.51
C ARG A 147 4.46 -1.88 -13.72
N PHE A 148 3.26 -1.34 -13.54
CA PHE A 148 2.40 -0.93 -14.65
C PHE A 148 2.25 0.61 -14.66
N PRO A 149 3.15 1.35 -15.34
CA PRO A 149 3.18 2.82 -15.30
C PRO A 149 1.88 3.46 -15.79
N VAL A 150 1.23 2.88 -16.79
CA VAL A 150 -0.02 3.41 -17.32
C VAL A 150 -1.15 3.40 -16.28
N TRP A 151 -1.20 2.35 -15.42
CA TRP A 151 -2.14 2.28 -14.31
C TRP A 151 -1.81 3.27 -13.18
N CYS A 152 -0.54 3.59 -13.00
CA CYS A 152 -0.07 4.49 -11.96
C CYS A 152 -0.03 5.96 -12.41
N ARG A 153 -0.29 6.24 -13.70
CA ARG A 153 -0.09 7.59 -14.24
C ARG A 153 -1.03 8.60 -13.59
N ASN A 154 -0.43 9.67 -13.07
CA ASN A 154 -1.18 10.81 -12.54
C ASN A 154 -1.75 11.62 -13.71
N THR A 155 -3.05 11.72 -13.78
CA THR A 155 -3.79 12.49 -14.78
C THR A 155 -4.49 13.66 -14.09
N GLU A 156 -5.00 14.61 -14.85
CA GLU A 156 -5.79 15.72 -14.29
C GLU A 156 -6.99 15.25 -13.48
N ASP A 157 -7.66 14.17 -13.89
CA ASP A 157 -8.81 13.59 -13.18
C ASP A 157 -8.39 12.94 -11.86
N LEU A 158 -7.30 12.19 -11.86
CA LEU A 158 -6.79 11.52 -10.67
C LEU A 158 -6.16 12.53 -9.71
N ASN A 159 -5.26 13.37 -10.20
CA ASN A 159 -4.59 14.47 -9.50
C ASN A 159 -4.26 14.11 -8.04
N TYR A 160 -3.60 12.98 -7.83
CA TYR A 160 -3.23 12.49 -6.51
C TYR A 160 -1.90 13.09 -6.04
N ASP A 161 -1.75 13.17 -4.73
CA ASP A 161 -0.60 13.76 -4.04
C ASP A 161 0.38 12.69 -3.53
N LEU A 162 -0.13 11.48 -3.22
CA LEU A 162 0.58 10.40 -2.57
C LEU A 162 0.18 9.05 -3.17
N ILE A 163 1.15 8.18 -3.39
CA ILE A 163 0.95 6.75 -3.66
C ILE A 163 1.22 5.96 -2.39
N LEU A 164 0.30 5.07 -2.01
CA LEU A 164 0.52 4.03 -1.00
C LEU A 164 0.66 2.68 -1.69
N CYS A 165 1.73 1.93 -1.38
CA CYS A 165 2.00 0.64 -1.99
C CYS A 165 2.43 -0.41 -0.96
N PRO A 166 1.48 -1.10 -0.28
CA PRO A 166 1.80 -2.29 0.48
C PRO A 166 2.25 -3.43 -0.44
N ALA A 167 3.24 -4.20 0.00
CA ALA A 167 3.83 -5.24 -0.81
C ALA A 167 4.29 -6.47 -0.02
N ASN A 168 4.36 -7.61 -0.76
CA ASN A 168 5.17 -8.78 -0.50
C ASN A 168 6.14 -8.94 -1.67
N TRP A 169 7.20 -8.15 -1.67
CA TRP A 169 8.16 -8.07 -2.78
C TRP A 169 9.44 -8.85 -2.43
N PRO A 170 9.77 -9.92 -3.19
CA PRO A 170 10.87 -10.81 -2.85
C PRO A 170 12.25 -10.13 -2.88
N ALA A 171 13.14 -10.56 -1.99
CA ALA A 171 14.51 -10.05 -1.87
C ALA A 171 15.30 -10.14 -3.19
N SER A 172 15.08 -11.20 -3.98
CA SER A 172 15.72 -11.37 -5.30
C SER A 172 15.39 -10.25 -6.31
N ARG A 173 14.43 -9.38 -6.01
CA ARG A 173 13.96 -8.29 -6.87
C ARG A 173 13.93 -6.94 -6.16
N THR A 174 14.66 -6.78 -5.06
CA THR A 174 14.72 -5.53 -4.27
C THR A 174 15.13 -4.33 -5.10
N GLN A 175 16.11 -4.49 -6.01
CA GLN A 175 16.51 -3.40 -6.92
C GLN A 175 15.33 -2.89 -7.78
N ALA A 176 14.51 -3.81 -8.28
CA ALA A 176 13.33 -3.41 -9.06
C ALA A 176 12.27 -2.71 -8.18
N TRP A 177 12.10 -3.13 -6.93
CA TRP A 177 11.24 -2.47 -5.95
C TRP A 177 11.63 -1.02 -5.74
N GLN A 178 12.88 -0.79 -5.36
CA GLN A 178 13.43 0.55 -5.10
C GLN A 178 13.41 1.45 -6.34
N ALA A 179 13.80 0.91 -7.50
CA ALA A 179 13.79 1.66 -8.75
C ALA A 179 12.37 2.07 -9.18
N LEU A 180 11.39 1.17 -9.03
CA LEU A 180 10.02 1.45 -9.43
C LEU A 180 9.32 2.43 -8.47
N LEU A 181 9.53 2.34 -7.16
CA LEU A 181 9.02 3.34 -6.22
C LEU A 181 9.53 4.74 -6.60
N ARG A 182 10.84 4.86 -6.88
CA ARG A 182 11.46 6.12 -7.30
C ARG A 182 10.90 6.62 -8.63
N ALA A 183 10.76 5.74 -9.60
CA ALA A 183 10.18 6.10 -10.90
C ALA A 183 8.75 6.63 -10.76
N ARG A 184 7.92 5.98 -9.92
CA ARG A 184 6.54 6.43 -9.67
C ARG A 184 6.48 7.79 -8.99
N ALA A 185 7.43 8.11 -8.12
CA ALA A 185 7.51 9.44 -7.51
C ALA A 185 7.83 10.52 -8.55
N ILE A 186 8.88 10.29 -9.34
CA ILE A 186 9.40 11.25 -10.32
C ILE A 186 8.39 11.50 -11.44
N GLU A 187 7.93 10.45 -12.10
CA GLU A 187 7.06 10.57 -13.29
C GLU A 187 5.68 11.14 -13.00
N ASN A 188 5.23 11.05 -11.74
CA ASN A 188 3.89 11.48 -11.31
C ASN A 188 3.92 12.74 -10.44
N LEU A 189 5.09 13.29 -10.15
CA LEU A 189 5.25 14.43 -9.25
C LEU A 189 4.45 14.23 -7.95
N ALA A 190 4.64 13.09 -7.30
CA ALA A 190 3.89 12.70 -6.12
C ALA A 190 4.82 12.08 -5.08
N TYR A 191 4.44 12.17 -3.81
CA TYR A 191 5.06 11.35 -2.77
C TYR A 191 4.74 9.88 -3.02
N VAL A 192 5.67 8.99 -2.63
CA VAL A 192 5.46 7.54 -2.67
C VAL A 192 5.85 6.93 -1.35
N ALA A 193 4.95 6.19 -0.74
CA ALA A 193 5.19 5.39 0.45
C ALA A 193 4.95 3.92 0.11
N GLY A 194 6.02 3.13 0.11
CA GLY A 194 5.97 1.70 -0.11
C GLY A 194 6.38 0.95 1.14
N THR A 195 5.55 0.02 1.61
CA THR A 195 5.92 -0.88 2.69
C THR A 195 6.03 -2.31 2.19
N ASN A 196 7.06 -3.02 2.64
CA ASN A 196 7.32 -4.40 2.29
C ASN A 196 7.57 -5.21 3.57
N ARG A 197 7.30 -6.50 3.52
CA ARG A 197 7.65 -7.40 4.62
C ARG A 197 9.13 -7.78 4.61
N ILE A 198 9.58 -8.39 5.72
CA ILE A 198 10.87 -9.10 5.85
C ILE A 198 10.64 -10.58 6.13
N GLY A 199 11.75 -11.33 6.21
CA GLY A 199 11.76 -12.74 6.60
C GLY A 199 11.45 -13.69 5.45
N LYS A 200 11.05 -14.92 5.78
CA LYS A 200 10.70 -15.96 4.81
C LYS A 200 9.21 -16.28 4.88
N ASP A 201 8.60 -16.57 3.73
CA ASP A 201 7.27 -17.17 3.71
C ASP A 201 7.32 -18.69 3.86
N GLY A 202 6.14 -19.32 3.88
CA GLY A 202 6.02 -20.76 4.02
C GLY A 202 6.57 -21.57 2.83
N SER A 203 6.78 -20.94 1.68
CA SER A 203 7.41 -21.51 0.49
C SER A 203 8.93 -21.31 0.49
N GLY A 204 9.50 -20.67 1.52
CA GLY A 204 10.94 -20.38 1.65
C GLY A 204 11.41 -19.17 0.85
N ILE A 205 10.51 -18.36 0.31
CA ILE A 205 10.86 -17.14 -0.40
C ILE A 205 11.28 -16.08 0.61
N GLU A 206 12.43 -15.46 0.36
CA GLU A 206 12.99 -14.40 1.21
C GLU A 206 12.48 -13.03 0.81
N PHE A 207 12.23 -12.20 1.82
CA PHE A 207 11.82 -10.80 1.73
C PHE A 207 12.79 -9.96 2.56
N SER A 208 13.32 -8.89 1.97
CA SER A 208 14.36 -8.05 2.59
C SER A 208 13.85 -6.67 3.02
N GLY A 209 12.55 -6.46 3.07
CA GLY A 209 12.01 -5.16 3.46
C GLY A 209 12.28 -4.09 2.42
N SER A 210 13.16 -3.14 2.73
CA SER A 210 13.42 -1.93 1.94
C SER A 210 12.15 -1.10 1.76
N SER A 211 11.37 -0.97 2.83
CA SER A 211 10.24 -0.05 2.87
C SER A 211 10.76 1.38 2.77
N MET A 212 10.12 2.23 1.95
CA MET A 212 10.66 3.55 1.63
C MET A 212 9.55 4.60 1.54
N VAL A 213 9.94 5.85 1.86
CA VAL A 213 9.16 7.04 1.48
C VAL A 213 10.05 7.93 0.61
N LEU A 214 9.50 8.38 -0.51
CA LEU A 214 10.18 9.23 -1.48
C LEU A 214 9.39 10.52 -1.72
N ASP A 215 10.11 11.62 -1.95
CA ASP A 215 9.53 12.87 -2.36
C ASP A 215 9.24 12.92 -3.89
N PRO A 216 8.56 13.94 -4.38
CA PRO A 216 8.23 14.08 -5.81
C PRO A 216 9.44 14.17 -6.75
N ALA A 217 10.62 14.51 -6.25
CA ALA A 217 11.87 14.51 -7.00
C ALA A 217 12.59 13.15 -6.99
N GLY A 218 12.03 12.16 -6.29
CA GLY A 218 12.61 10.82 -6.12
C GLY A 218 13.70 10.74 -5.05
N LYS A 219 13.84 11.78 -4.21
CA LYS A 219 14.74 11.74 -3.05
C LYS A 219 14.15 10.84 -1.98
N VAL A 220 14.99 10.01 -1.38
CA VAL A 220 14.61 9.16 -0.25
C VAL A 220 14.47 10.01 1.01
N LEU A 221 13.28 10.03 1.58
CA LEU A 221 12.97 10.66 2.87
C LEU A 221 13.11 9.65 4.01
N LEU A 222 12.79 8.39 3.75
CA LEU A 222 12.92 7.27 4.67
C LEU A 222 13.30 6.00 3.91
N ASP A 223 14.26 5.25 4.43
CA ASP A 223 14.61 3.89 4.02
C ASP A 223 14.72 3.02 5.27
N ALA A 224 13.86 2.02 5.39
CA ALA A 224 13.83 1.12 6.54
C ALA A 224 14.92 0.03 6.48
N GLY A 225 15.64 -0.09 5.37
CA GLY A 225 16.62 -1.17 5.18
C GLY A 225 15.99 -2.54 5.34
N GLU A 226 16.67 -3.43 6.06
CA GLU A 226 16.23 -4.83 6.27
C GLU A 226 15.74 -5.11 7.70
N GLN A 227 15.65 -4.10 8.55
CA GLN A 227 15.32 -4.29 9.95
C GLN A 227 13.79 -4.29 10.18
N MET A 228 13.34 -5.10 11.14
CA MET A 228 11.96 -5.05 11.64
C MET A 228 11.73 -3.75 12.41
N GLY A 229 10.58 -3.12 12.20
CA GLY A 229 10.23 -1.92 12.95
C GLY A 229 9.06 -1.14 12.37
N GLY A 230 8.67 -0.10 13.09
CA GLY A 230 7.83 0.99 12.62
C GLY A 230 8.70 2.21 12.36
N TYR A 231 8.54 2.81 11.20
CA TYR A 231 9.39 3.91 10.72
C TYR A 231 8.52 5.08 10.31
N THR A 232 8.68 6.22 10.99
CA THR A 232 7.82 7.40 10.78
C THR A 232 8.59 8.53 10.11
N VAL A 233 7.95 9.17 9.15
CA VAL A 233 8.45 10.38 8.47
C VAL A 233 7.29 11.33 8.17
N SER A 234 7.58 12.63 8.19
CA SER A 234 6.64 13.68 7.78
C SER A 234 6.82 14.02 6.29
N ILE A 235 5.71 14.24 5.62
CA ILE A 235 5.64 14.80 4.26
C ILE A 235 4.77 16.07 4.28
N ASN A 236 5.02 17.00 3.36
CA ASN A 236 4.35 18.29 3.34
C ASN A 236 3.68 18.55 1.98
N ARG A 237 2.38 18.80 1.99
CA ARG A 237 1.59 19.04 0.78
C ARG A 237 1.88 20.39 0.13
N GLU A 238 2.24 21.41 0.89
CA GLU A 238 2.61 22.72 0.33
C GLU A 238 3.92 22.60 -0.46
N GLU A 239 4.92 21.88 0.07
CA GLU A 239 6.15 21.59 -0.67
C GLU A 239 5.89 20.85 -1.98
N LEU A 240 4.94 19.90 -1.99
CA LEU A 240 4.51 19.21 -3.21
C LEU A 240 3.93 20.19 -4.23
N LEU A 241 3.04 21.09 -3.80
CA LEU A 241 2.38 22.04 -4.69
C LEU A 241 3.39 23.06 -5.24
N ASP A 242 4.33 23.53 -4.41
CA ASP A 242 5.41 24.43 -4.85
C ASP A 242 6.36 23.73 -5.82
N PHE A 243 6.66 22.45 -5.59
CA PHE A 243 7.46 21.64 -6.51
C PHE A 243 6.76 21.50 -7.87
N ARG A 244 5.48 21.14 -7.90
CA ARG A 244 4.67 21.04 -9.13
C ARG A 244 4.57 22.37 -9.88
N LYS A 245 4.49 23.48 -9.15
CA LYS A 245 4.49 24.82 -9.74
C LYS A 245 5.83 25.19 -10.37
N SER A 246 6.94 24.77 -9.73
CA SER A 246 8.29 25.03 -10.22
C SER A 246 8.71 24.14 -11.39
N PHE A 247 8.14 22.93 -11.44
CA PHE A 247 8.39 21.92 -12.49
C PHE A 247 7.06 21.39 -13.06
N PRO A 248 6.36 22.17 -13.89
CA PRO A 248 5.01 21.85 -14.33
C PRO A 248 4.94 20.87 -15.51
N PHE A 249 5.90 19.97 -15.69
CA PHE A 249 5.98 19.07 -16.85
C PHE A 249 4.83 18.07 -16.98
N HIS A 250 4.00 17.93 -15.95
CA HIS A 250 2.75 17.17 -16.04
C HIS A 250 1.75 17.78 -17.05
N HIS A 251 1.90 19.06 -17.40
CA HIS A 251 1.10 19.70 -18.44
C HIS A 251 1.51 19.26 -19.87
N ASP A 252 2.71 18.69 -20.02
CA ASP A 252 3.21 18.17 -21.30
C ASP A 252 2.82 16.70 -21.52
N ALA A 253 2.06 16.12 -20.59
CA ALA A 253 1.70 14.70 -20.64
C ALA A 253 0.64 14.44 -21.73
N ASP A 254 0.86 13.36 -22.49
CA ASP A 254 -0.13 12.90 -23.46
C ASP A 254 -1.41 12.41 -22.75
N ALA A 255 -2.56 12.71 -23.34
CA ALA A 255 -3.83 12.14 -22.94
C ALA A 255 -3.93 10.69 -23.44
N PHE A 256 -4.43 9.80 -22.58
CA PHE A 256 -4.71 8.42 -22.94
C PHE A 256 -5.96 7.90 -22.22
N LEU A 257 -6.55 6.86 -22.78
CA LEU A 257 -7.67 6.15 -22.16
C LEU A 257 -7.22 4.72 -21.81
N LEU A 258 -7.45 4.34 -20.57
CA LEU A 258 -7.40 2.93 -20.21
C LEU A 258 -8.61 2.25 -20.84
N ALA A 259 -8.39 1.42 -21.85
CA ALA A 259 -9.46 0.55 -22.31
C ALA A 259 -9.88 -0.31 -21.10
N SER A 260 -11.07 -0.06 -20.53
CA SER A 260 -11.72 -1.06 -19.71
C SER A 260 -11.78 -2.31 -20.60
N SER A 261 -11.23 -3.44 -20.14
CA SER A 261 -11.51 -4.71 -20.80
C SER A 261 -13.01 -4.72 -21.01
N MET A 262 -13.41 -4.57 -22.28
CA MET A 262 -14.80 -4.70 -22.68
C MET A 262 -15.26 -6.03 -22.13
N ASP A 263 -16.43 -6.01 -21.57
CA ASP A 263 -17.18 -7.15 -21.08
C ASP A 263 -16.95 -8.41 -21.93
N ASP A 264 -16.34 -9.43 -21.32
CA ASP A 264 -16.51 -10.82 -21.68
C ASP A 264 -17.31 -11.52 -20.57
#